data_c3c85c10294a23fa025767ae2d21a7bc
#
_entry.id   c3c85c10294a23fa025767ae2d21a7bc
#
_cell.length_a   1.000
_cell.length_b   1.000
_cell.length_c   1.000
_cell.angle_alpha   90.00
_cell.angle_beta   90.00
_cell.angle_gamma   90.00
#
_symmetry.space_group_name_H-M   'P 1'
#
loop_
_entity.id
_entity.type
_entity.pdbx_description
1 polymer ?
#
loop_
_entity_poly.entity_id
_entity_poly.type
_entity_poly.pdbx_seq_one_letter_code
_entity_poly.pdbx_strand_id
1 'polypeptide(L)'
;MKQLFRSILAHSYWLLLTVIPHTGIAEQTIVAAVDEDIITDYQLFVGERDPLLINYYGGPGARRDVIEIVLLQQALHLGGFKAKVVMRPENSYLRILKLIQDGQVPISGALMWRDDIKPYTKSLFKTKALVNEGEFIAGLYTRANNTRALAATTPEQISQLSAASNDHWQADVATLKSLGIKKIYYATYWVQIVRMVVAGRADVTLAPFQSNADMKVHVENLELIPIPGVKVTLPGSRHWPVSKKHPQGKEIFVALEKGIALLEQQNIIQRAYEECGFFHPQVKDWALLNPPL
;
A
#
# COMPACT_ATOMS: atom_id res chain seq x y z
N MET A 1 -27.67 57.60 -77.55
CA MET A 1 -26.87 56.40 -77.37
C MET A 1 -26.67 56.28 -75.85
N LYS A 2 -27.34 55.25 -75.23
CA LYS A 2 -27.49 55.09 -73.81
C LYS A 2 -26.48 54.09 -73.32
N GLN A 3 -25.58 54.46 -72.43
CA GLN A 3 -24.71 53.49 -71.66
C GLN A 3 -25.43 52.98 -70.43
N LEU A 4 -25.51 51.67 -70.33
CA LEU A 4 -26.00 50.95 -69.14
C LEU A 4 -24.85 50.75 -68.15
N PHE A 5 -24.97 51.37 -66.99
CA PHE A 5 -24.13 50.99 -65.79
C PHE A 5 -24.71 49.71 -65.10
N ARG A 6 -23.93 48.65 -65.05
CA ARG A 6 -24.21 47.51 -64.21
C ARG A 6 -23.43 47.66 -62.89
N SER A 7 -24.12 47.90 -61.81
CA SER A 7 -23.58 47.86 -60.45
C SER A 7 -23.48 46.40 -59.97
N ILE A 8 -22.26 46.00 -59.63
CA ILE A 8 -21.97 44.70 -59.00
C ILE A 8 -22.00 44.93 -57.49
N LEU A 9 -23.00 44.37 -56.79
CA LEU A 9 -23.04 44.27 -55.32
C LEU A 9 -22.14 43.10 -54.87
N ALA A 10 -21.02 43.45 -54.28
CA ALA A 10 -20.16 42.46 -53.60
C ALA A 10 -20.73 42.18 -52.20
N HIS A 11 -21.22 40.99 -51.98
CA HIS A 11 -21.62 40.48 -50.67
C HIS A 11 -20.37 39.96 -49.91
N SER A 12 -19.88 40.73 -48.95
CA SER A 12 -18.82 40.29 -48.04
C SER A 12 -19.43 39.42 -46.96
N TYR A 13 -19.23 38.10 -47.03
CA TYR A 13 -19.52 37.18 -45.92
C TYR A 13 -18.41 37.30 -44.90
N TRP A 14 -18.71 37.84 -43.74
CA TRP A 14 -17.85 37.76 -42.55
C TRP A 14 -18.05 36.41 -41.90
N LEU A 15 -17.07 35.52 -42.02
CA LEU A 15 -17.00 34.28 -41.24
C LEU A 15 -16.62 34.69 -39.80
N LEU A 16 -17.60 34.65 -38.89
CA LEU A 16 -17.36 34.74 -37.45
C LEU A 16 -16.77 33.37 -37.00
N LEU A 17 -15.45 33.31 -36.90
CA LEU A 17 -14.75 32.22 -36.21
C LEU A 17 -15.04 32.36 -34.71
N THR A 18 -16.00 31.59 -34.22
CA THR A 18 -16.21 31.40 -32.79
C THR A 18 -15.04 30.55 -32.24
N VAL A 19 -14.08 31.22 -31.60
CA VAL A 19 -13.06 30.54 -30.78
C VAL A 19 -13.77 30.01 -29.55
N ILE A 20 -14.06 28.69 -29.55
CA ILE A 20 -14.52 27.99 -28.36
C ILE A 20 -13.30 27.88 -27.43
N PRO A 21 -13.31 28.53 -26.25
CA PRO A 21 -12.23 28.35 -25.30
C PRO A 21 -12.23 26.90 -24.91
N HIS A 22 -11.20 26.15 -25.26
CA HIS A 22 -10.90 24.87 -24.64
C HIS A 22 -10.51 25.21 -23.20
N THR A 23 -11.49 25.16 -22.28
CA THR A 23 -11.21 25.09 -20.86
C THR A 23 -10.54 23.74 -20.62
N GLY A 24 -9.22 23.73 -20.68
CA GLY A 24 -8.44 22.60 -20.19
C GLY A 24 -8.88 22.36 -18.75
N ILE A 25 -9.62 21.30 -18.52
CA ILE A 25 -9.95 20.84 -17.16
C ILE A 25 -8.59 20.55 -16.53
N ALA A 26 -8.14 21.40 -15.62
CA ALA A 26 -6.91 21.15 -14.87
C ALA A 26 -7.05 19.76 -14.24
N GLU A 27 -6.11 18.88 -14.52
CA GLU A 27 -6.11 17.54 -13.98
C GLU A 27 -6.11 17.65 -12.44
N GLN A 28 -7.17 17.14 -11.83
CA GLN A 28 -7.32 17.18 -10.39
C GLN A 28 -6.22 16.32 -9.76
N THR A 29 -5.55 16.83 -8.74
CA THR A 29 -4.50 16.11 -8.01
C THR A 29 -4.88 15.92 -6.56
N ILE A 30 -4.49 14.77 -5.98
CA ILE A 30 -4.53 14.54 -4.54
C ILE A 30 -3.16 14.10 -4.04
N VAL A 31 -2.86 14.44 -2.80
CA VAL A 31 -1.62 14.04 -2.14
C VAL A 31 -1.90 12.85 -1.24
N ALA A 32 -1.19 11.74 -1.45
CA ALA A 32 -1.16 10.60 -0.54
C ALA A 32 0.17 10.58 0.24
N ALA A 33 0.11 10.51 1.56
CA ALA A 33 1.32 10.33 2.36
C ALA A 33 1.77 8.86 2.29
N VAL A 34 3.06 8.63 2.04
CA VAL A 34 3.64 7.30 1.78
C VAL A 34 4.98 7.18 2.51
N ASP A 35 5.29 6.01 3.07
CA ASP A 35 6.62 5.76 3.58
C ASP A 35 7.66 5.83 2.45
N GLU A 36 8.79 6.47 2.72
CA GLU A 36 9.80 6.83 1.71
C GLU A 36 10.38 5.59 1.00
N ASP A 37 10.59 4.49 1.71
CA ASP A 37 11.09 3.23 1.14
C ASP A 37 10.12 2.60 0.13
N ILE A 38 8.80 2.81 0.31
CA ILE A 38 7.79 2.30 -0.62
C ILE A 38 7.83 3.04 -1.96
N ILE A 39 8.16 4.32 -1.95
CA ILE A 39 8.18 5.15 -3.18
C ILE A 39 9.21 4.63 -4.18
N THR A 40 10.39 4.23 -3.71
CA THR A 40 11.44 3.67 -4.57
C THR A 40 10.98 2.38 -5.25
N ASP A 41 10.39 1.46 -4.48
CA ASP A 41 9.87 0.21 -5.02
C ASP A 41 8.64 0.44 -5.93
N TYR A 42 7.79 1.41 -5.60
CA TYR A 42 6.68 1.81 -6.47
C TYR A 42 7.18 2.33 -7.83
N GLN A 43 8.20 3.18 -7.84
CA GLN A 43 8.80 3.69 -9.08
C GLN A 43 9.41 2.56 -9.91
N LEU A 44 10.08 1.62 -9.26
CA LEU A 44 10.63 0.42 -9.91
C LEU A 44 9.51 -0.46 -10.50
N PHE A 45 8.44 -0.68 -9.72
CA PHE A 45 7.30 -1.51 -10.15
C PHE A 45 6.52 -0.88 -11.29
N VAL A 46 6.13 0.38 -11.16
CA VAL A 46 5.31 1.06 -12.18
C VAL A 46 6.13 1.39 -13.43
N GLY A 47 7.37 1.88 -13.28
CA GLY A 47 8.17 2.36 -14.40
C GLY A 47 7.43 3.46 -15.17
N GLU A 48 7.31 3.27 -16.48
CA GLU A 48 6.57 4.19 -17.37
C GLU A 48 5.10 3.78 -17.59
N ARG A 49 4.61 2.72 -16.92
CA ARG A 49 3.23 2.26 -17.07
C ARG A 49 2.25 3.20 -16.40
N ASP A 50 1.05 3.32 -16.97
CA ASP A 50 -0.08 3.96 -16.31
C ASP A 50 -0.59 3.04 -15.18
N PRO A 51 -0.59 3.47 -13.90
CA PRO A 51 -1.10 2.68 -12.78
C PRO A 51 -2.55 2.21 -12.96
N LEU A 52 -3.36 2.98 -13.69
CA LEU A 52 -4.76 2.63 -13.97
C LEU A 52 -4.91 1.45 -14.93
N LEU A 53 -3.89 1.18 -15.74
CA LEU A 53 -3.88 0.11 -16.74
C LEU A 53 -3.11 -1.14 -16.28
N ILE A 54 -2.49 -1.10 -15.10
CA ILE A 54 -1.80 -2.25 -14.54
C ILE A 54 -2.83 -3.34 -14.22
N ASN A 55 -2.62 -4.54 -14.80
CA ASN A 55 -3.46 -5.71 -14.62
C ASN A 55 -2.68 -6.98 -14.24
N TYR A 56 -1.36 -6.87 -14.11
CA TYR A 56 -0.46 -7.85 -13.52
C TYR A 56 0.37 -7.19 -12.44
N TYR A 57 0.33 -7.73 -11.22
CA TYR A 57 0.81 -7.10 -10.00
C TYR A 57 2.09 -7.74 -9.44
N GLY A 58 2.72 -8.65 -10.21
CA GLY A 58 4.01 -9.24 -9.88
C GLY A 58 5.17 -8.57 -10.59
N GLY A 59 6.39 -8.98 -10.22
CA GLY A 59 7.64 -8.52 -10.84
C GLY A 59 8.51 -7.63 -9.95
N PRO A 60 9.54 -6.99 -10.51
CA PRO A 60 10.45 -6.15 -9.74
C PRO A 60 9.73 -5.01 -9.01
N GLY A 61 10.08 -4.79 -7.75
CA GLY A 61 9.45 -3.80 -6.88
C GLY A 61 8.04 -4.17 -6.38
N ALA A 62 7.45 -5.27 -6.87
CA ALA A 62 6.14 -5.72 -6.40
C ALA A 62 6.23 -6.20 -4.96
N ARG A 63 5.52 -5.53 -4.07
CA ARG A 63 5.25 -5.94 -2.70
C ARG A 63 3.91 -5.35 -2.24
N ARG A 64 3.35 -5.89 -1.18
CA ARG A 64 2.00 -5.57 -0.69
C ARG A 64 1.68 -4.07 -0.70
N ASP A 65 2.48 -3.25 -0.03
CA ASP A 65 2.25 -1.81 0.14
C ASP A 65 2.44 -0.99 -1.14
N VAL A 66 3.31 -1.42 -2.05
CA VAL A 66 3.42 -0.88 -3.41
C VAL A 66 2.13 -1.12 -4.18
N ILE A 67 1.61 -2.35 -4.11
CA ILE A 67 0.37 -2.71 -4.82
C ILE A 67 -0.85 -2.00 -4.21
N GLU A 68 -0.86 -1.75 -2.90
CA GLU A 68 -1.89 -0.94 -2.25
C GLU A 68 -1.97 0.49 -2.86
N ILE A 69 -0.84 1.10 -3.26
CA ILE A 69 -0.84 2.41 -3.95
C ILE A 69 -1.42 2.32 -5.37
N VAL A 70 -1.17 1.23 -6.08
CA VAL A 70 -1.77 1.01 -7.41
C VAL A 70 -3.27 0.81 -7.27
N LEU A 71 -3.70 -0.07 -6.35
CA LEU A 71 -5.12 -0.32 -6.06
C LEU A 71 -5.86 0.95 -5.59
N LEU A 72 -5.20 1.83 -4.83
CA LEU A 72 -5.73 3.13 -4.42
C LEU A 72 -6.13 3.96 -5.65
N GLN A 73 -5.23 4.09 -6.62
CA GLN A 73 -5.46 4.87 -7.83
C GLN A 73 -6.57 4.26 -8.68
N GLN A 74 -6.55 2.93 -8.84
CA GLN A 74 -7.59 2.21 -9.56
C GLN A 74 -8.96 2.32 -8.87
N ALA A 75 -9.01 2.20 -7.54
CA ALA A 75 -10.26 2.35 -6.77
C ALA A 75 -10.84 3.76 -6.89
N LEU A 76 -10.01 4.80 -6.77
CA LEU A 76 -10.45 6.18 -6.96
C LEU A 76 -11.05 6.39 -8.35
N HIS A 77 -10.34 5.95 -9.39
CA HIS A 77 -10.78 6.09 -10.78
C HIS A 77 -12.10 5.35 -11.05
N LEU A 78 -12.20 4.08 -10.66
CA LEU A 78 -13.42 3.26 -10.80
C LEU A 78 -14.57 3.82 -10.00
N GLY A 79 -14.29 4.43 -8.85
CA GLY A 79 -15.29 5.11 -8.02
C GLY A 79 -15.78 6.44 -8.58
N GLY A 80 -15.14 6.94 -9.64
CA GLY A 80 -15.51 8.18 -10.34
C GLY A 80 -14.73 9.42 -9.90
N PHE A 81 -13.75 9.29 -9.02
CA PHE A 81 -12.85 10.36 -8.61
C PHE A 81 -11.60 10.36 -9.49
N LYS A 82 -11.65 11.13 -10.58
CA LYS A 82 -10.56 11.21 -11.57
C LYS A 82 -9.51 12.23 -11.12
N ALA A 83 -8.50 11.76 -10.40
CA ALA A 83 -7.39 12.59 -9.95
C ALA A 83 -6.07 11.85 -10.09
N LYS A 84 -5.00 12.57 -10.36
CA LYS A 84 -3.63 12.07 -10.25
C LYS A 84 -3.24 12.00 -8.78
N VAL A 85 -2.72 10.86 -8.34
CA VAL A 85 -2.19 10.71 -6.99
C VAL A 85 -0.72 11.13 -6.98
N VAL A 86 -0.40 12.13 -6.17
CA VAL A 86 0.98 12.60 -5.92
C VAL A 86 1.41 12.06 -4.57
N MET A 87 2.51 11.34 -4.52
CA MET A 87 3.04 10.78 -3.28
C MET A 87 3.86 11.84 -2.52
N ARG A 88 3.53 12.02 -1.25
CA ARG A 88 4.31 12.80 -0.30
C ARG A 88 5.12 11.84 0.56
N PRO A 89 6.47 11.85 0.45
CA PRO A 89 7.31 11.00 1.27
C PRO A 89 7.22 11.40 2.74
N GLU A 90 7.10 10.40 3.59
CA GLU A 90 7.16 10.51 5.04
C GLU A 90 7.93 9.29 5.57
N ASN A 91 8.60 9.42 6.70
CA ASN A 91 9.44 8.36 7.24
C ASN A 91 8.89 7.75 8.53
N SER A 92 7.64 8.05 8.87
CA SER A 92 7.01 7.57 10.11
C SER A 92 5.53 7.28 9.91
N TYR A 93 5.13 6.04 10.18
CA TYR A 93 3.74 5.59 10.17
C TYR A 93 2.81 6.50 11.01
N LEU A 94 3.24 6.86 12.23
CA LEU A 94 2.45 7.75 13.10
C LEU A 94 2.34 9.17 12.54
N ARG A 95 3.39 9.66 11.86
CA ARG A 95 3.36 10.97 11.22
C ARG A 95 2.38 10.97 10.06
N ILE A 96 2.36 9.93 9.24
CA ILE A 96 1.37 9.76 8.16
C ILE A 96 -0.05 9.84 8.75
N LEU A 97 -0.34 9.06 9.79
CA LEU A 97 -1.65 9.05 10.45
C LEU A 97 -2.02 10.45 10.99
N LYS A 98 -1.06 11.16 11.59
CA LYS A 98 -1.25 12.52 12.11
C LYS A 98 -1.56 13.53 11.00
N LEU A 99 -0.86 13.47 9.87
CA LEU A 99 -1.11 14.36 8.71
C LEU A 99 -2.52 14.18 8.16
N ILE A 100 -3.01 12.94 8.08
CA ILE A 100 -4.38 12.65 7.63
C ILE A 100 -5.38 13.13 8.69
N GLN A 101 -5.14 12.86 9.96
CA GLN A 101 -5.98 13.30 11.07
C GLN A 101 -6.16 14.82 11.11
N ASP A 102 -5.10 15.56 10.80
CA ASP A 102 -5.12 17.04 10.81
C ASP A 102 -5.67 17.65 9.50
N GLY A 103 -5.89 16.85 8.47
CA GLY A 103 -6.38 17.30 7.17
C GLY A 103 -5.29 17.89 6.28
N GLN A 104 -4.01 17.70 6.60
CA GLN A 104 -2.89 18.18 5.79
C GLN A 104 -2.70 17.38 4.51
N VAL A 105 -3.07 16.10 4.54
CA VAL A 105 -3.23 15.22 3.39
C VAL A 105 -4.56 14.48 3.50
N PRO A 106 -5.22 14.16 2.38
CA PRO A 106 -6.51 13.46 2.43
C PRO A 106 -6.40 12.00 2.84
N ILE A 107 -5.28 11.30 2.54
CA ILE A 107 -5.18 9.85 2.59
C ILE A 107 -3.73 9.37 2.72
N SER A 108 -3.54 8.12 3.19
CA SER A 108 -2.29 7.36 3.04
C SER A 108 -2.23 6.61 1.71
N GLY A 109 -1.04 6.39 1.17
CA GLY A 109 -0.87 5.53 0.00
C GLY A 109 -1.09 4.05 0.33
N ALA A 110 -0.49 3.58 1.43
CA ALA A 110 -0.68 2.23 1.94
C ALA A 110 -1.79 2.14 2.99
N LEU A 111 -2.33 0.93 3.17
CA LEU A 111 -3.37 0.66 4.17
C LEU A 111 -2.83 0.77 5.60
N MET A 112 -3.71 1.10 6.52
CA MET A 112 -3.44 1.16 7.96
C MET A 112 -4.32 0.17 8.73
N TRP A 113 -3.87 -0.22 9.91
CA TRP A 113 -4.62 -1.14 10.77
C TRP A 113 -5.89 -0.48 11.32
N ARG A 114 -6.97 -1.26 11.38
CA ARG A 114 -8.25 -0.82 11.98
C ARG A 114 -8.06 -0.21 13.37
N ASP A 115 -7.25 -0.84 14.20
CA ASP A 115 -7.11 -0.44 15.59
C ASP A 115 -6.30 0.84 15.76
N ASP A 116 -5.41 1.17 14.81
CA ASP A 116 -4.72 2.47 14.77
C ASP A 116 -5.65 3.61 14.30
N ILE A 117 -6.62 3.30 13.42
CA ILE A 117 -7.61 4.27 12.94
C ILE A 117 -8.73 4.51 13.96
N LYS A 118 -9.11 3.47 14.72
CA LYS A 118 -10.26 3.45 15.63
C LYS A 118 -10.30 4.62 16.64
N PRO A 119 -9.19 5.05 17.26
CA PRO A 119 -9.21 6.19 18.19
C PRO A 119 -9.60 7.52 17.52
N TYR A 120 -9.49 7.62 16.20
CA TYR A 120 -9.63 8.86 15.43
C TYR A 120 -10.89 8.92 14.56
N THR A 121 -11.92 8.15 14.86
CA THR A 121 -13.18 8.09 14.08
C THR A 121 -13.91 9.44 13.97
N LYS A 122 -13.62 10.40 14.86
CA LYS A 122 -14.17 11.77 14.76
C LYS A 122 -13.52 12.56 13.61
N SER A 123 -12.26 12.30 13.27
CA SER A 123 -11.48 13.01 12.25
C SER A 123 -11.18 12.18 11.00
N LEU A 124 -11.39 10.87 11.05
CA LEU A 124 -11.12 9.95 9.95
C LEU A 124 -12.37 9.17 9.53
N PHE A 125 -12.54 9.00 8.23
CA PHE A 125 -13.28 7.89 7.65
C PHE A 125 -12.35 6.68 7.59
N LYS A 126 -12.91 5.48 7.67
CA LYS A 126 -12.25 4.21 7.48
C LYS A 126 -12.96 3.48 6.35
N THR A 127 -12.25 3.17 5.26
CA THR A 127 -12.84 2.45 4.13
C THR A 127 -13.21 1.01 4.51
N LYS A 128 -13.91 0.31 3.61
CA LYS A 128 -13.99 -1.15 3.64
C LYS A 128 -12.59 -1.76 3.73
N ALA A 129 -12.47 -2.92 4.34
CA ALA A 129 -11.19 -3.63 4.43
C ALA A 129 -10.77 -4.15 3.06
N LEU A 130 -9.48 -4.04 2.74
CA LEU A 130 -8.86 -4.78 1.64
C LEU A 130 -8.16 -6.05 2.12
N VAL A 131 -7.77 -6.06 3.40
CA VAL A 131 -7.26 -7.23 4.12
C VAL A 131 -8.13 -7.41 5.34
N ASN A 132 -8.87 -8.52 5.41
CA ASN A 132 -9.78 -8.79 6.51
C ASN A 132 -9.05 -9.37 7.73
N GLU A 133 -9.76 -9.48 8.84
CA GLU A 133 -9.26 -10.15 10.05
C GLU A 133 -8.82 -11.57 9.71
N GLY A 134 -7.59 -11.94 10.12
CA GLY A 134 -7.01 -13.26 9.87
C GLY A 134 -6.37 -13.46 8.48
N GLU A 135 -6.55 -12.54 7.54
CA GLU A 135 -5.95 -12.65 6.19
C GLU A 135 -4.49 -12.14 6.12
N PHE A 136 -4.06 -11.33 7.09
CA PHE A 136 -2.67 -10.87 7.09
C PHE A 136 -1.75 -11.97 7.60
N ILE A 137 -1.22 -12.74 6.67
CA ILE A 137 -0.25 -13.79 6.94
C ILE A 137 1.16 -13.26 6.70
N ALA A 138 2.08 -13.54 7.62
CA ALA A 138 3.48 -13.14 7.56
C ALA A 138 4.43 -14.30 7.87
N GLY A 139 5.67 -14.17 7.43
CA GLY A 139 6.78 -15.03 7.81
C GLY A 139 7.59 -14.44 8.96
N LEU A 140 8.26 -15.33 9.68
CA LEU A 140 9.38 -14.98 10.54
C LEU A 140 10.64 -15.00 9.68
N TYR A 141 11.29 -13.86 9.51
CA TYR A 141 12.45 -13.71 8.62
C TYR A 141 13.75 -13.61 9.41
N THR A 142 14.77 -14.29 8.92
CA THR A 142 16.11 -14.35 9.54
C THR A 142 17.21 -14.24 8.49
N ARG A 143 18.47 -14.09 8.92
CA ARG A 143 19.63 -14.17 8.03
C ARG A 143 19.93 -15.63 7.66
N ALA A 144 20.48 -15.84 6.44
CA ALA A 144 20.70 -17.19 5.88
C ALA A 144 21.61 -18.11 6.73
N ASN A 145 22.51 -17.55 7.52
CA ASN A 145 23.42 -18.31 8.37
C ASN A 145 22.94 -18.49 9.83
N ASN A 146 21.71 -18.11 10.16
CA ASN A 146 21.13 -18.37 11.48
C ASN A 146 20.49 -19.75 11.53
N THR A 147 21.30 -20.80 11.61
CA THR A 147 20.84 -22.19 11.63
C THR A 147 19.86 -22.49 12.76
N ARG A 148 20.03 -21.84 13.93
CA ARG A 148 19.12 -21.97 15.06
C ARG A 148 17.71 -21.46 14.73
N ALA A 149 17.60 -20.28 14.15
CA ALA A 149 16.31 -19.73 13.78
C ALA A 149 15.67 -20.53 12.63
N LEU A 150 16.45 -20.91 11.63
CA LEU A 150 15.96 -21.71 10.49
C LEU A 150 15.45 -23.09 10.88
N ALA A 151 15.94 -23.68 11.98
CA ALA A 151 15.47 -24.94 12.51
C ALA A 151 14.28 -24.81 13.48
N ALA A 152 13.88 -23.58 13.85
CA ALA A 152 12.82 -23.33 14.82
C ALA A 152 11.44 -23.40 14.13
N THR A 153 10.74 -24.52 14.29
CA THR A 153 9.45 -24.78 13.65
C THR A 153 8.31 -25.00 14.65
N THR A 154 8.59 -25.00 15.96
CA THR A 154 7.57 -25.13 17.01
C THR A 154 7.44 -23.84 17.83
N PRO A 155 6.28 -23.58 18.46
CA PRO A 155 6.10 -22.43 19.35
C PRO A 155 7.16 -22.33 20.44
N GLU A 156 7.58 -23.44 21.04
CA GLU A 156 8.60 -23.49 22.09
C GLU A 156 9.96 -23.05 21.56
N GLN A 157 10.35 -23.50 20.37
CA GLN A 157 11.61 -23.10 19.75
C GLN A 157 11.59 -21.62 19.33
N ILE A 158 10.49 -21.15 18.76
CA ILE A 158 10.30 -19.74 18.36
C ILE A 158 10.35 -18.81 19.58
N SER A 159 9.75 -19.21 20.72
CA SER A 159 9.75 -18.41 21.94
C SER A 159 11.15 -18.15 22.52
N GLN A 160 12.15 -18.94 22.15
CA GLN A 160 13.54 -18.82 22.57
C GLN A 160 14.36 -17.84 21.69
N LEU A 161 13.78 -17.38 20.58
CA LEU A 161 14.41 -16.42 19.70
C LEU A 161 14.25 -15.00 20.23
N SER A 162 15.10 -14.10 19.74
CA SER A 162 14.93 -12.65 19.88
C SER A 162 14.40 -12.04 18.60
N ALA A 163 13.60 -10.98 18.70
CA ALA A 163 13.02 -10.32 17.53
C ALA A 163 13.45 -8.86 17.42
N ALA A 164 13.40 -8.32 16.22
CA ALA A 164 13.46 -6.88 15.96
C ALA A 164 12.12 -6.41 15.37
N SER A 165 11.63 -5.25 15.78
CA SER A 165 10.39 -4.63 15.28
C SER A 165 10.42 -3.13 15.50
N ASN A 166 9.35 -2.43 15.12
CA ASN A 166 9.09 -1.05 15.50
C ASN A 166 8.06 -1.07 16.66
N ASP A 167 8.29 -0.28 17.71
CA ASP A 167 7.40 -0.21 18.88
C ASP A 167 6.01 0.38 18.56
N HIS A 168 5.89 1.07 17.44
CA HIS A 168 4.61 1.60 16.93
C HIS A 168 3.86 0.62 16.02
N TRP A 169 4.46 -0.48 15.61
CA TRP A 169 3.78 -1.53 14.85
C TRP A 169 3.06 -2.49 15.81
N GLN A 170 1.92 -2.04 16.33
CA GLN A 170 1.23 -2.72 17.43
C GLN A 170 0.82 -4.17 17.08
N ALA A 171 0.36 -4.41 15.85
CA ALA A 171 0.01 -5.74 15.38
C ALA A 171 1.21 -6.69 15.37
N ASP A 172 2.37 -6.22 14.90
CA ASP A 172 3.63 -7.00 14.88
C ASP A 172 4.09 -7.30 16.31
N VAL A 173 4.14 -6.28 17.17
CA VAL A 173 4.56 -6.44 18.58
C VAL A 173 3.63 -7.38 19.32
N ALA A 174 2.31 -7.29 19.13
CA ALA A 174 1.33 -8.19 19.72
C ALA A 174 1.54 -9.64 19.25
N THR A 175 1.77 -9.83 17.94
CA THR A 175 2.07 -11.13 17.35
C THR A 175 3.35 -11.73 17.94
N LEU A 176 4.47 -10.99 17.97
CA LEU A 176 5.73 -11.46 18.55
C LEU A 176 5.58 -11.87 20.01
N LYS A 177 4.82 -11.08 20.80
CA LYS A 177 4.52 -11.42 22.20
C LYS A 177 3.65 -12.67 22.33
N SER A 178 2.65 -12.86 21.47
CA SER A 178 1.78 -14.04 21.48
C SER A 178 2.54 -15.32 21.15
N LEU A 179 3.64 -15.24 20.39
CA LEU A 179 4.57 -16.34 20.14
C LEU A 179 5.50 -16.64 21.34
N GLY A 180 5.36 -15.93 22.44
CA GLY A 180 6.21 -16.11 23.64
C GLY A 180 7.60 -15.49 23.53
N ILE A 181 7.90 -14.72 22.49
CA ILE A 181 9.20 -14.04 22.32
C ILE A 181 9.33 -12.97 23.41
N LYS A 182 10.30 -13.15 24.31
CA LYS A 182 10.51 -12.27 25.46
C LYS A 182 11.42 -11.07 25.15
N LYS A 183 12.32 -11.22 24.17
CA LYS A 183 13.34 -10.22 23.86
C LYS A 183 13.04 -9.60 22.50
N ILE A 184 12.46 -8.41 22.52
CA ILE A 184 12.12 -7.64 21.32
C ILE A 184 12.95 -6.35 21.35
N TYR A 185 13.74 -6.15 20.31
CA TYR A 185 14.49 -4.91 20.07
C TYR A 185 13.69 -4.00 19.17
N TYR A 186 13.79 -2.70 19.38
CA TYR A 186 13.04 -1.73 18.60
C TYR A 186 13.95 -0.83 17.79
N ALA A 187 13.50 -0.51 16.57
CA ALA A 187 14.10 0.51 15.71
C ALA A 187 12.98 1.24 14.95
N THR A 188 13.24 2.49 14.56
CA THR A 188 12.23 3.35 13.93
C THR A 188 11.98 2.99 12.47
N TYR A 189 13.04 2.63 11.74
CA TYR A 189 12.97 2.41 10.30
C TYR A 189 13.15 0.95 9.93
N TRP A 190 12.43 0.52 8.89
CA TRP A 190 12.49 -0.85 8.41
C TRP A 190 13.92 -1.32 8.10
N VAL A 191 14.70 -0.50 7.41
CA VAL A 191 16.10 -0.83 7.08
C VAL A 191 16.95 -1.08 8.33
N GLN A 192 16.69 -0.38 9.44
CA GLN A 192 17.41 -0.59 10.71
C GLN A 192 17.04 -1.94 11.34
N ILE A 193 15.76 -2.32 11.28
CA ILE A 193 15.27 -3.62 11.74
C ILE A 193 15.96 -4.73 10.97
N VAL A 194 16.00 -4.65 9.62
CA VAL A 194 16.69 -5.61 8.75
C VAL A 194 18.18 -5.68 9.10
N ARG A 195 18.85 -4.54 9.28
CA ARG A 195 20.28 -4.48 9.69
C ARG A 195 20.52 -5.16 11.03
N MET A 196 19.62 -5.03 12.00
CA MET A 196 19.73 -5.70 13.30
C MET A 196 19.69 -7.22 13.16
N VAL A 197 18.81 -7.76 12.31
CA VAL A 197 18.71 -9.20 12.07
C VAL A 197 19.94 -9.71 11.29
N VAL A 198 20.34 -9.03 10.24
CA VAL A 198 21.53 -9.38 9.45
C VAL A 198 22.80 -9.36 10.31
N ALA A 199 22.95 -8.36 11.18
CA ALA A 199 24.08 -8.24 12.10
C ALA A 199 24.01 -9.23 13.29
N GLY A 200 22.94 -10.02 13.42
CA GLY A 200 22.76 -10.98 14.51
C GLY A 200 22.44 -10.35 15.88
N ARG A 201 22.00 -9.10 15.93
CA ARG A 201 21.53 -8.45 17.16
C ARG A 201 20.15 -8.97 17.57
N ALA A 202 19.34 -9.32 16.58
CA ALA A 202 18.10 -10.06 16.74
C ALA A 202 18.12 -11.31 15.86
N ASP A 203 17.38 -12.34 16.25
CA ASP A 203 17.27 -13.58 15.48
C ASP A 203 16.31 -13.42 14.31
N VAL A 204 15.17 -12.77 14.51
CA VAL A 204 14.07 -12.68 13.54
C VAL A 204 13.41 -11.31 13.49
N THR A 205 12.67 -11.07 12.41
CA THR A 205 11.64 -10.04 12.30
C THR A 205 10.42 -10.60 11.56
N LEU A 206 9.26 -9.94 11.67
CA LEU A 206 8.09 -10.24 10.86
C LEU A 206 8.16 -9.49 9.54
N ALA A 207 7.79 -10.15 8.45
CA ALA A 207 7.55 -9.50 7.17
C ALA A 207 6.49 -10.26 6.37
N PRO A 208 5.72 -9.55 5.51
CA PRO A 208 4.89 -10.19 4.49
C PRO A 208 5.74 -11.04 3.55
N PHE A 209 5.15 -12.13 3.02
CA PHE A 209 5.81 -12.90 1.98
C PHE A 209 6.00 -12.08 0.69
N GLN A 210 7.02 -12.44 -0.09
CA GLN A 210 7.43 -11.73 -1.30
C GLN A 210 7.13 -12.59 -2.53
N SER A 211 7.01 -11.95 -3.71
CA SER A 211 6.65 -12.63 -4.97
C SER A 211 7.75 -13.50 -5.57
N ASN A 212 9.00 -13.35 -5.12
CA ASN A 212 10.09 -14.20 -5.60
C ASN A 212 9.97 -15.64 -5.08
N ALA A 213 10.50 -16.61 -5.83
CA ALA A 213 10.32 -18.03 -5.55
C ALA A 213 10.85 -18.49 -4.18
N ASP A 214 11.85 -17.81 -3.64
CA ASP A 214 12.44 -18.07 -2.32
C ASP A 214 11.91 -17.13 -1.23
N MET A 215 10.93 -16.29 -1.58
CA MET A 215 10.25 -15.33 -0.69
C MET A 215 11.19 -14.42 0.10
N LYS A 216 12.39 -14.17 -0.42
CA LYS A 216 13.38 -13.32 0.24
C LYS A 216 12.93 -11.86 0.31
N VAL A 217 13.23 -11.25 1.43
CA VAL A 217 13.14 -9.81 1.61
C VAL A 217 14.47 -9.19 1.22
N HIS A 218 14.45 -8.24 0.29
CA HIS A 218 15.60 -7.44 -0.11
C HIS A 218 15.41 -6.00 0.34
N VAL A 219 16.41 -5.44 1.04
CA VAL A 219 16.41 -4.04 1.47
C VAL A 219 17.83 -3.51 1.25
N GLU A 220 18.00 -2.57 0.35
CA GLU A 220 19.33 -2.14 -0.12
C GLU A 220 20.14 -3.35 -0.63
N ASN A 221 21.29 -3.63 -0.01
CA ASN A 221 22.16 -4.80 -0.28
C ASN A 221 22.01 -5.90 0.78
N LEU A 222 20.96 -5.83 1.61
CA LEU A 222 20.68 -6.78 2.69
C LEU A 222 19.60 -7.76 2.26
N GLU A 223 19.69 -8.99 2.77
CA GLU A 223 18.77 -10.06 2.47
C GLU A 223 18.34 -10.79 3.75
N LEU A 224 17.05 -11.08 3.84
CA LEU A 224 16.48 -11.99 4.84
C LEU A 224 15.70 -13.08 4.14
N ILE A 225 15.69 -14.27 4.74
CA ILE A 225 14.94 -15.43 4.26
C ILE A 225 13.90 -15.84 5.31
N PRO A 226 12.72 -16.34 4.91
CA PRO A 226 11.73 -16.82 5.86
C PRO A 226 12.19 -18.11 6.52
N ILE A 227 11.79 -18.33 7.79
CA ILE A 227 11.89 -19.64 8.43
C ILE A 227 10.92 -20.58 7.72
N PRO A 228 11.39 -21.66 7.10
CA PRO A 228 10.54 -22.52 6.27
C PRO A 228 9.53 -23.31 7.13
N GLY A 229 8.35 -23.55 6.55
CA GLY A 229 7.32 -24.41 7.15
C GLY A 229 6.46 -23.76 8.23
N VAL A 230 6.74 -22.52 8.62
CA VAL A 230 5.98 -21.81 9.66
C VAL A 230 5.54 -20.42 9.20
N LYS A 231 4.35 -20.01 9.61
CA LYS A 231 3.77 -18.71 9.35
C LYS A 231 2.99 -18.19 10.56
N VAL A 232 2.70 -16.91 10.58
CA VAL A 232 1.89 -16.26 11.61
C VAL A 232 0.79 -15.44 10.98
N THR A 233 -0.30 -15.20 11.72
CA THR A 233 -1.30 -14.21 11.38
C THR A 233 -1.13 -12.98 12.26
N LEU A 234 -1.28 -11.79 11.68
CA LEU A 234 -1.32 -10.55 12.42
C LEU A 234 -2.79 -10.17 12.69
N PRO A 235 -3.11 -9.73 13.93
CA PRO A 235 -4.47 -9.36 14.29
C PRO A 235 -4.93 -8.07 13.62
N GLY A 236 -6.20 -8.00 13.28
CA GLY A 236 -6.84 -6.81 12.73
C GLY A 236 -7.06 -6.87 11.21
N SER A 237 -7.81 -5.89 10.73
CA SER A 237 -8.08 -5.64 9.31
C SER A 237 -7.39 -4.36 8.85
N ARG A 238 -7.18 -4.23 7.52
CA ARG A 238 -6.45 -3.08 6.96
C ARG A 238 -7.34 -2.26 6.03
N HIS A 239 -7.23 -0.95 6.14
CA HIS A 239 -8.11 0.03 5.50
C HIS A 239 -7.33 1.27 5.08
N TRP A 240 -7.83 2.03 4.11
CA TRP A 240 -7.38 3.40 3.92
C TRP A 240 -8.09 4.32 4.92
N PRO A 241 -7.34 5.06 5.77
CA PRO A 241 -7.88 6.19 6.51
C PRO A 241 -8.03 7.39 5.58
N VAL A 242 -9.19 8.05 5.60
CA VAL A 242 -9.43 9.25 4.81
C VAL A 242 -9.81 10.40 5.74
N SER A 243 -9.19 11.55 5.57
CA SER A 243 -9.41 12.71 6.42
C SER A 243 -10.83 13.27 6.27
N LYS A 244 -11.53 13.46 7.38
CA LYS A 244 -12.80 14.20 7.43
C LYS A 244 -12.60 15.71 7.38
N LYS A 245 -11.39 16.19 7.71
CA LYS A 245 -11.05 17.61 7.75
C LYS A 245 -10.56 18.15 6.41
N HIS A 246 -10.07 17.25 5.52
CA HIS A 246 -9.61 17.66 4.20
C HIS A 246 -10.81 18.01 3.31
N PRO A 247 -10.77 19.10 2.52
CA PRO A 247 -11.89 19.55 1.69
C PRO A 247 -12.45 18.46 0.76
N GLN A 248 -11.58 17.61 0.18
CA GLN A 248 -11.94 16.52 -0.71
C GLN A 248 -12.20 15.19 0.03
N GLY A 249 -12.02 15.14 1.35
CA GLY A 249 -12.01 13.88 2.10
C GLY A 249 -13.28 13.06 1.95
N LYS A 250 -14.46 13.68 2.03
CA LYS A 250 -15.72 12.96 1.85
C LYS A 250 -15.88 12.40 0.44
N GLU A 251 -15.52 13.17 -0.57
CA GLU A 251 -15.62 12.75 -1.98
C GLU A 251 -14.68 11.57 -2.27
N ILE A 252 -13.43 11.67 -1.80
CA ILE A 252 -12.43 10.58 -1.87
C ILE A 252 -12.97 9.32 -1.17
N PHE A 253 -13.52 9.45 0.03
CA PHE A 253 -14.06 8.30 0.77
C PHE A 253 -15.19 7.60 0.01
N VAL A 254 -16.15 8.36 -0.52
CA VAL A 254 -17.28 7.80 -1.29
C VAL A 254 -16.80 7.10 -2.55
N ALA A 255 -15.84 7.71 -3.27
CA ALA A 255 -15.25 7.10 -4.45
C ALA A 255 -14.51 5.80 -4.12
N LEU A 256 -13.73 5.78 -3.02
CA LEU A 256 -13.03 4.57 -2.59
C LEU A 256 -13.99 3.43 -2.23
N GLU A 257 -15.04 3.70 -1.45
CA GLU A 257 -16.04 2.67 -1.11
C GLU A 257 -16.63 2.02 -2.37
N LYS A 258 -16.99 2.84 -3.36
CA LYS A 258 -17.51 2.35 -4.65
C LYS A 258 -16.44 1.61 -5.45
N GLY A 259 -15.23 2.17 -5.54
CA GLY A 259 -14.14 1.57 -6.31
C GLY A 259 -13.64 0.25 -5.70
N ILE A 260 -13.53 0.16 -4.38
CA ILE A 260 -13.18 -1.08 -3.67
C ILE A 260 -14.21 -2.17 -3.98
N ALA A 261 -15.51 -1.85 -3.91
CA ALA A 261 -16.56 -2.81 -4.23
C ALA A 261 -16.46 -3.34 -5.67
N LEU A 262 -16.09 -2.48 -6.64
CA LEU A 262 -15.87 -2.88 -8.03
C LEU A 262 -14.61 -3.74 -8.21
N LEU A 263 -13.52 -3.40 -7.52
CA LEU A 263 -12.28 -4.21 -7.54
C LEU A 263 -12.50 -5.61 -6.93
N GLU A 264 -13.28 -5.69 -5.84
CA GLU A 264 -13.66 -6.97 -5.22
C GLU A 264 -14.54 -7.81 -6.16
N GLN A 265 -15.59 -7.20 -6.73
CA GLN A 265 -16.47 -7.89 -7.67
C GLN A 265 -15.71 -8.48 -8.86
N GLN A 266 -14.63 -7.84 -9.30
CA GLN A 266 -13.77 -8.29 -10.39
C GLN A 266 -12.63 -9.20 -9.91
N ASN A 267 -12.59 -9.56 -8.63
CA ASN A 267 -11.51 -10.34 -7.99
C ASN A 267 -10.09 -9.74 -8.17
N ILE A 268 -10.01 -8.42 -8.36
CA ILE A 268 -8.73 -7.75 -8.61
C ILE A 268 -7.89 -7.69 -7.33
N ILE A 269 -8.50 -7.41 -6.18
CA ILE A 269 -7.77 -7.29 -4.90
C ILE A 269 -7.09 -8.61 -4.54
N GLN A 270 -7.83 -9.73 -4.59
CA GLN A 270 -7.31 -11.07 -4.30
C GLN A 270 -6.14 -11.40 -5.24
N ARG A 271 -6.36 -11.25 -6.56
CA ARG A 271 -5.33 -11.52 -7.57
C ARG A 271 -4.09 -10.63 -7.38
N ALA A 272 -4.28 -9.35 -7.08
CA ALA A 272 -3.18 -8.42 -6.88
C ALA A 272 -2.29 -8.83 -5.69
N TYR A 273 -2.90 -9.29 -4.59
CA TYR A 273 -2.16 -9.78 -3.43
C TYR A 273 -1.52 -11.15 -3.66
N GLU A 274 -2.11 -12.02 -4.48
CA GLU A 274 -1.49 -13.28 -4.90
C GLU A 274 -0.27 -13.03 -5.80
N GLU A 275 -0.41 -12.21 -6.82
CA GLU A 275 0.65 -11.92 -7.79
C GLU A 275 1.84 -11.16 -7.17
N CYS A 276 1.62 -10.29 -6.18
CA CYS A 276 2.71 -9.63 -5.45
C CYS A 276 3.30 -10.49 -4.32
N GLY A 277 2.80 -11.71 -4.12
CA GLY A 277 3.29 -12.67 -3.15
C GLY A 277 2.79 -12.46 -1.71
N PHE A 278 1.95 -11.46 -1.45
CA PHE A 278 1.38 -11.26 -0.12
C PHE A 278 0.50 -12.44 0.30
N PHE A 279 -0.37 -12.93 -0.60
CA PHE A 279 -1.09 -14.20 -0.45
C PHE A 279 -0.33 -15.30 -1.17
N HIS A 280 0.84 -15.69 -0.64
CA HIS A 280 1.76 -16.56 -1.34
C HIS A 280 1.29 -18.03 -1.33
N PRO A 281 1.09 -18.67 -2.51
CA PRO A 281 0.50 -20.01 -2.58
C PRO A 281 1.37 -21.10 -1.93
N GLN A 282 2.69 -20.98 -1.95
CA GLN A 282 3.61 -21.97 -1.38
C GLN A 282 3.51 -22.08 0.15
N VAL A 283 3.00 -21.03 0.84
CA VAL A 283 2.86 -21.08 2.29
C VAL A 283 1.49 -21.59 2.75
N LYS A 284 0.64 -22.02 1.82
CA LYS A 284 -0.71 -22.49 2.13
C LYS A 284 -0.71 -23.56 3.24
N ASP A 285 0.16 -24.55 3.12
CA ASP A 285 0.25 -25.70 4.02
C ASP A 285 1.29 -25.51 5.15
N TRP A 286 1.87 -24.30 5.29
CA TRP A 286 2.77 -24.01 6.41
C TRP A 286 2.00 -23.95 7.73
N ALA A 287 2.65 -24.40 8.81
CA ALA A 287 2.06 -24.40 10.14
C ALA A 287 1.81 -22.96 10.63
N LEU A 288 0.56 -22.66 10.99
CA LEU A 288 0.20 -21.38 11.61
C LEU A 288 0.49 -21.47 13.12
N LEU A 289 1.47 -20.68 13.58
CA LEU A 289 1.97 -20.75 14.97
C LEU A 289 1.05 -20.07 15.99
N ASN A 290 0.25 -19.12 15.56
CA ASN A 290 -0.68 -18.36 16.42
C ASN A 290 -2.06 -18.28 15.76
N PRO A 291 -2.84 -19.37 15.70
CA PRO A 291 -4.19 -19.32 15.15
C PRO A 291 -5.03 -18.27 15.89
N PRO A 292 -5.97 -17.60 15.20
CA PRO A 292 -6.93 -16.72 15.86
C PRO A 292 -7.65 -17.47 16.98
N LEU A 293 -7.81 -16.81 18.12
CA LEU A 293 -8.58 -17.34 19.25
C LEU A 293 -10.06 -17.45 18.91
#